data_1c25dc6a6e9616a2ee105c09bd057219
#
_entry.id   1c25dc6a6e9616a2ee105c09bd057219
#
_cell.length_a   1.000
_cell.length_b   1.000
_cell.length_c   1.000
_cell.angle_alpha   90.00
_cell.angle_beta   90.00
_cell.angle_gamma   90.00
#
_symmetry.space_group_name_H-M   'P 1'
#
loop_
_entity.id
_entity.type
_entity.pdbx_description
1 polymer ?
#
loop_
_entity_poly.entity_id
_entity_poly.type
_entity_poly.pdbx_seq_one_letter_code
_entity_poly.pdbx_strand_id
1 'polypeptide(L)'
;MKQSGILRNKLFLYLTEFFAGMSVMAVELGASRLMAPYFSSSQIVWTIIIGTIMIAMALGNIYGGKSADKSPNPDKLYGRILIAAIWIALIPVVGKYIILGISALLIFTVSNNFLIIAAFAACMVIFVFPLFLLGTVTPSLVKYSVDSLDDSGRTVGTLGAFNTVGSIIGTFVPTFVTIPAVGTSITFLIFSGILILLSAIYFISQHTGRKKVAASVLIFAICCGLGYSDSFAFWQNDLTYEGESIYNYLQVSETDRQVILSTNVLFGVQSLYMKDGGLTGMYYDYAMAAPLMVPEKQAKDMDVLILGMGTGTYATQCRKYFGDMNIEGVEIDEKITELSRKYFSLPEDVKVTTYDGRAFLQAVDQTYDVIMVDAYQDITIPFQMSSVEFFTMVRDHLKDGGVMVVNMNMHGNKEGDINQYLADTIANVFDNVYTVDVKGSTN
;
A
#
# COMPACT_ATOMS: atom_id res chain seq x y z
N MET A 1 -20.05 -23.92 34.42
CA MET A 1 -21.27 -23.63 33.62
C MET A 1 -21.50 -24.78 32.65
N LYS A 2 -22.72 -25.38 32.58
CA LYS A 2 -23.01 -26.32 31.47
C LYS A 2 -23.04 -25.54 30.17
N GLN A 3 -21.96 -25.65 29.39
CA GLN A 3 -21.95 -25.10 28.04
C GLN A 3 -23.03 -25.77 27.23
N SER A 4 -23.96 -25.01 26.68
CA SER A 4 -25.07 -25.52 25.85
C SER A 4 -24.78 -25.24 24.38
N GLY A 5 -25.20 -26.16 23.52
CA GLY A 5 -25.18 -26.00 22.08
C GLY A 5 -23.79 -25.95 21.46
N ILE A 6 -23.57 -25.02 20.52
CA ILE A 6 -22.39 -24.93 19.67
C ILE A 6 -21.08 -24.67 20.46
N LEU A 7 -21.15 -24.10 21.66
CA LEU A 7 -19.99 -23.84 22.53
C LEU A 7 -19.32 -25.11 23.07
N ARG A 8 -19.99 -26.26 23.02
CA ARG A 8 -19.37 -27.57 23.30
C ARG A 8 -18.43 -28.02 22.19
N ASN A 9 -18.61 -27.46 21.01
CA ASN A 9 -17.78 -27.80 19.87
C ASN A 9 -16.50 -26.96 19.95
N LYS A 10 -15.41 -27.59 20.41
CA LYS A 10 -14.07 -26.92 20.46
C LYS A 10 -13.63 -26.39 19.09
N LEU A 11 -14.01 -27.07 18.00
CA LEU A 11 -13.70 -26.61 16.64
C LEU A 11 -14.32 -25.24 16.34
N PHE A 12 -15.57 -24.99 16.77
CA PHE A 12 -16.20 -23.68 16.58
C PHE A 12 -15.45 -22.57 17.33
N LEU A 13 -14.97 -22.84 18.54
CA LEU A 13 -14.17 -21.87 19.31
C LEU A 13 -12.80 -21.61 18.64
N TYR A 14 -12.15 -22.65 18.13
CA TYR A 14 -10.89 -22.53 17.39
C TYR A 14 -11.08 -21.78 16.06
N LEU A 15 -12.18 -22.03 15.33
CA LEU A 15 -12.53 -21.27 14.13
C LEU A 15 -12.86 -19.81 14.45
N THR A 16 -13.47 -19.53 15.61
CA THR A 16 -13.68 -18.14 16.05
C THR A 16 -12.36 -17.41 16.23
N GLU A 17 -11.39 -18.05 16.88
CA GLU A 17 -10.05 -17.49 17.07
C GLU A 17 -9.31 -17.30 15.76
N PHE A 18 -9.38 -18.30 14.87
CA PHE A 18 -8.79 -18.25 13.53
C PHE A 18 -9.33 -17.09 12.71
N PHE A 19 -10.65 -16.95 12.59
CA PHE A 19 -11.25 -15.88 11.78
C PHE A 19 -11.09 -14.50 12.43
N ALA A 20 -11.00 -14.42 13.77
CA ALA A 20 -10.69 -13.18 14.46
C ALA A 20 -9.26 -12.71 14.13
N GLY A 21 -8.25 -13.59 14.28
CA GLY A 21 -6.88 -13.30 13.92
C GLY A 21 -6.71 -12.94 12.44
N MET A 22 -7.38 -13.70 11.55
CA MET A 22 -7.40 -13.44 10.12
C MET A 22 -7.96 -12.05 9.81
N SER A 23 -9.07 -11.67 10.45
CA SER A 23 -9.70 -10.36 10.22
C SER A 23 -8.88 -9.20 10.80
N VAL A 24 -8.19 -9.38 11.92
CA VAL A 24 -7.27 -8.37 12.48
C VAL A 24 -6.18 -8.00 11.48
N MET A 25 -5.50 -9.01 10.93
CA MET A 25 -4.43 -8.79 9.95
C MET A 25 -4.94 -8.22 8.62
N ALA A 26 -6.11 -8.68 8.17
CA ALA A 26 -6.74 -8.13 6.99
C ALA A 26 -7.11 -6.65 7.15
N VAL A 27 -7.58 -6.25 8.34
CA VAL A 27 -7.86 -4.85 8.66
C VAL A 27 -6.56 -4.03 8.72
N GLU A 28 -5.48 -4.59 9.27
CA GLU A 28 -4.17 -3.92 9.32
C GLU A 28 -3.63 -3.60 7.92
N LEU A 29 -3.66 -4.58 7.03
CA LEU A 29 -3.24 -4.38 5.64
C LEU A 29 -4.18 -3.45 4.86
N GLY A 30 -5.49 -3.61 5.05
CA GLY A 30 -6.48 -2.69 4.51
C GLY A 30 -6.30 -1.26 5.03
N ALA A 31 -5.90 -1.10 6.30
CA ALA A 31 -5.60 0.21 6.89
C ALA A 31 -4.45 0.91 6.15
N SER A 32 -3.37 0.19 5.88
CA SER A 32 -2.25 0.70 5.09
C SER A 32 -2.72 1.16 3.70
N ARG A 33 -3.52 0.37 3.02
CA ARG A 33 -4.06 0.70 1.70
C ARG A 33 -5.02 1.89 1.73
N LEU A 34 -5.90 1.98 2.73
CA LEU A 34 -6.80 3.12 2.91
C LEU A 34 -6.05 4.42 3.20
N MET A 35 -4.94 4.34 3.95
CA MET A 35 -4.17 5.51 4.36
C MET A 35 -3.18 5.99 3.29
N ALA A 36 -2.64 5.08 2.48
CA ALA A 36 -1.61 5.37 1.49
C ALA A 36 -1.98 6.49 0.50
N PRO A 37 -3.19 6.56 -0.08
CA PRO A 37 -3.57 7.63 -0.98
C PRO A 37 -3.51 9.04 -0.37
N TYR A 38 -3.62 9.15 0.96
CA TYR A 38 -3.68 10.43 1.68
C TYR A 38 -2.38 10.82 2.37
N PHE A 39 -1.62 9.82 2.86
CA PHE A 39 -0.46 10.04 3.73
C PHE A 39 0.82 9.40 3.20
N SER A 40 0.78 8.84 1.99
CA SER A 40 1.87 8.04 1.41
C SER A 40 2.08 6.69 2.14
N SER A 41 2.82 5.79 1.51
CA SER A 41 3.18 4.48 2.07
C SER A 41 4.52 4.50 2.84
N SER A 42 4.88 5.65 3.43
CA SER A 42 6.13 5.83 4.14
C SER A 42 6.25 4.92 5.39
N GLN A 43 7.49 4.62 5.76
CA GLN A 43 7.78 3.83 6.96
C GLN A 43 7.18 4.46 8.24
N ILE A 44 7.07 5.79 8.29
CA ILE A 44 6.46 6.51 9.42
C ILE A 44 4.96 6.17 9.51
N VAL A 45 4.25 6.20 8.40
CA VAL A 45 2.81 5.87 8.35
C VAL A 45 2.60 4.40 8.73
N TRP A 46 3.43 3.48 8.25
CA TRP A 46 3.42 2.09 8.65
C TRP A 46 3.64 1.91 10.16
N THR A 47 4.61 2.61 10.74
CA THR A 47 4.87 2.58 12.19
C THR A 47 3.66 3.06 12.99
N ILE A 48 2.98 4.11 12.52
CA ILE A 48 1.75 4.63 13.15
C ILE A 48 0.65 3.58 13.12
N ILE A 49 0.40 2.96 11.96
CA ILE A 49 -0.64 1.94 11.80
C ILE A 49 -0.38 0.77 12.74
N ILE A 50 0.80 0.16 12.66
CA ILE A 50 1.17 -0.99 13.48
C ILE A 50 1.09 -0.64 14.97
N GLY A 51 1.70 0.48 15.39
CA GLY A 51 1.70 0.91 16.79
C GLY A 51 0.30 1.14 17.34
N THR A 52 -0.58 1.79 16.57
CA THR A 52 -1.97 2.05 16.95
C THR A 52 -2.77 0.75 17.08
N ILE A 53 -2.61 -0.18 16.16
CA ILE A 53 -3.27 -1.49 16.17
C ILE A 53 -2.80 -2.33 17.36
N MET A 54 -1.50 -2.37 17.60
CA MET A 54 -0.91 -3.09 18.74
C MET A 54 -1.43 -2.55 20.09
N ILE A 55 -1.55 -1.23 20.24
CA ILE A 55 -2.15 -0.60 21.42
C ILE A 55 -3.62 -1.04 21.57
N ALA A 56 -4.39 -0.97 20.51
CA ALA A 56 -5.81 -1.38 20.53
C ALA A 56 -5.96 -2.85 20.96
N MET A 57 -5.17 -3.74 20.38
CA MET A 57 -5.18 -5.16 20.70
C MET A 57 -4.75 -5.43 22.16
N ALA A 58 -3.70 -4.77 22.64
CA ALA A 58 -3.24 -4.90 24.04
C ALA A 58 -4.33 -4.48 25.04
N LEU A 59 -4.95 -3.32 24.81
CA LEU A 59 -6.06 -2.84 25.64
C LEU A 59 -7.28 -3.77 25.55
N GLY A 60 -7.57 -4.28 24.35
CA GLY A 60 -8.63 -5.27 24.12
C GLY A 60 -8.39 -6.57 24.89
N ASN A 61 -7.18 -7.10 24.88
CA ASN A 61 -6.77 -8.28 25.63
C ASN A 61 -6.96 -8.09 27.13
N ILE A 62 -6.47 -6.96 27.69
CA ILE A 62 -6.62 -6.66 29.12
C ILE A 62 -8.09 -6.53 29.52
N TYR A 63 -8.86 -5.78 28.74
CA TYR A 63 -10.29 -5.61 29.02
C TYR A 63 -11.08 -6.90 28.84
N GLY A 64 -10.78 -7.67 27.79
CA GLY A 64 -11.42 -8.95 27.48
C GLY A 64 -11.22 -9.96 28.61
N GLY A 65 -9.99 -10.10 29.12
CA GLY A 65 -9.65 -10.95 30.26
C GLY A 65 -10.43 -10.57 31.51
N LYS A 66 -10.36 -9.31 31.92
CA LYS A 66 -11.11 -8.80 33.09
C LYS A 66 -12.62 -8.99 32.93
N SER A 67 -13.16 -8.77 31.74
CA SER A 67 -14.58 -8.92 31.45
C SER A 67 -15.02 -10.38 31.48
N ALA A 68 -14.20 -11.30 30.97
CA ALA A 68 -14.47 -12.74 30.96
C ALA A 68 -14.40 -13.33 32.37
N ASP A 69 -13.47 -12.86 33.21
CA ASP A 69 -13.36 -13.29 34.62
C ASP A 69 -14.54 -12.82 35.44
N LYS A 70 -14.97 -11.57 35.26
CA LYS A 70 -16.09 -11.01 36.02
C LYS A 70 -17.45 -11.64 35.64
N SER A 71 -17.65 -11.91 34.36
CA SER A 71 -18.94 -12.44 33.84
C SER A 71 -18.66 -13.20 32.54
N PRO A 72 -18.39 -14.52 32.63
CA PRO A 72 -18.15 -15.35 31.45
C PRO A 72 -19.45 -15.56 30.67
N ASN A 73 -19.75 -14.63 29.77
CA ASN A 73 -20.95 -14.64 28.95
C ASN A 73 -20.58 -14.60 27.45
N PRO A 74 -20.74 -15.71 26.73
CA PRO A 74 -20.45 -15.77 25.30
C PRO A 74 -21.27 -14.82 24.43
N ASP A 75 -22.53 -14.49 24.82
CA ASP A 75 -23.34 -13.48 24.12
C ASP A 75 -22.66 -12.11 24.08
N LYS A 76 -21.87 -11.76 25.12
CA LYS A 76 -21.08 -10.53 25.12
C LYS A 76 -19.93 -10.60 24.16
N LEU A 77 -19.24 -11.74 24.05
CA LEU A 77 -18.14 -11.93 23.11
C LEU A 77 -18.62 -11.80 21.66
N TYR A 78 -19.61 -12.63 21.27
CA TYR A 78 -20.12 -12.60 19.90
C TYR A 78 -20.84 -11.30 19.58
N GLY A 79 -21.42 -10.63 20.57
CA GLY A 79 -21.93 -9.26 20.42
C GLY A 79 -20.82 -8.25 20.11
N ARG A 80 -19.64 -8.36 20.74
CA ARG A 80 -18.48 -7.51 20.43
C ARG A 80 -17.93 -7.79 19.05
N ILE A 81 -17.82 -9.05 18.65
CA ILE A 81 -17.41 -9.44 17.29
C ILE A 81 -18.36 -8.84 16.26
N LEU A 82 -19.67 -8.91 16.51
CA LEU A 82 -20.68 -8.35 15.62
C LEU A 82 -20.57 -6.82 15.49
N ILE A 83 -20.32 -6.11 16.59
CA ILE A 83 -20.12 -4.66 16.58
C ILE A 83 -18.82 -4.31 15.84
N ALA A 84 -17.74 -5.05 16.08
CA ALA A 84 -16.48 -4.87 15.36
C ALA A 84 -16.66 -5.08 13.85
N ALA A 85 -17.40 -6.13 13.48
CA ALA A 85 -17.68 -6.43 12.08
C ALA A 85 -18.46 -5.28 11.39
N ILE A 86 -19.51 -4.76 12.04
CA ILE A 86 -20.26 -3.62 11.50
C ILE A 86 -19.35 -2.41 11.32
N TRP A 87 -18.50 -2.13 12.31
CA TRP A 87 -17.57 -1.01 12.23
C TRP A 87 -16.58 -1.18 11.07
N ILE A 88 -16.04 -2.39 10.89
CA ILE A 88 -15.17 -2.71 9.75
C ILE A 88 -15.91 -2.52 8.41
N ALA A 89 -17.19 -2.94 8.33
CA ALA A 89 -18.01 -2.70 7.14
C ALA A 89 -18.27 -1.22 6.85
N LEU A 90 -18.27 -0.37 7.88
CA LEU A 90 -18.44 1.07 7.72
C LEU A 90 -17.15 1.77 7.24
N ILE A 91 -15.97 1.17 7.42
CA ILE A 91 -14.70 1.80 7.04
C ILE A 91 -14.68 2.23 5.56
N PRO A 92 -15.02 1.40 4.55
CA PRO A 92 -15.05 1.84 3.16
C PRO A 92 -16.06 2.95 2.88
N VAL A 93 -17.13 3.04 3.68
CA VAL A 93 -18.17 4.07 3.50
C VAL A 93 -17.74 5.42 4.07
N VAL A 94 -17.20 5.43 5.30
CA VAL A 94 -16.95 6.68 6.05
C VAL A 94 -15.48 7.01 6.26
N GLY A 95 -14.55 6.04 6.09
CA GLY A 95 -13.14 6.20 6.41
C GLY A 95 -12.48 7.36 5.67
N LYS A 96 -12.70 7.46 4.38
CA LYS A 96 -12.18 8.56 3.53
C LYS A 96 -12.64 9.95 4.01
N TYR A 97 -13.89 10.08 4.43
CA TYR A 97 -14.41 11.36 4.95
C TYR A 97 -13.81 11.71 6.31
N ILE A 98 -13.59 10.70 7.17
CA ILE A 98 -12.91 10.89 8.46
C ILE A 98 -11.47 11.36 8.24
N ILE A 99 -10.73 10.73 7.33
CA ILE A 99 -9.34 11.09 7.00
C ILE A 99 -9.29 12.55 6.53
N LEU A 100 -10.12 12.90 5.55
CA LEU A 100 -10.15 14.27 5.02
C LEU A 100 -10.59 15.30 6.05
N GLY A 101 -11.61 15.00 6.85
CA GLY A 101 -12.08 15.89 7.90
C GLY A 101 -11.00 16.16 8.95
N ILE A 102 -10.27 15.15 9.39
CA ILE A 102 -9.13 15.28 10.32
C ILE A 102 -8.00 16.08 9.66
N SER A 103 -7.64 15.77 8.42
CA SER A 103 -6.60 16.47 7.68
C SER A 103 -6.94 17.95 7.49
N ALA A 104 -8.18 18.28 7.11
CA ALA A 104 -8.64 19.65 6.95
C ALA A 104 -8.64 20.42 8.28
N LEU A 105 -9.01 19.79 9.38
CA LEU A 105 -8.98 20.42 10.71
C LEU A 105 -7.54 20.75 11.15
N LEU A 106 -6.61 19.83 10.91
CA LEU A 106 -5.23 19.94 11.39
C LEU A 106 -4.34 20.83 10.53
N ILE A 107 -4.64 21.00 9.24
CA ILE A 107 -3.83 21.82 8.33
C ILE A 107 -3.77 23.29 8.80
N PHE A 108 -4.80 23.77 9.49
CA PHE A 108 -4.86 25.14 10.02
C PHE A 108 -4.24 25.28 11.43
N THR A 109 -3.91 24.16 12.09
CA THR A 109 -3.50 24.18 13.50
C THR A 109 -2.05 23.73 13.72
N VAL A 110 -1.49 22.93 12.80
CA VAL A 110 -0.15 22.30 12.95
C VAL A 110 0.67 22.56 11.68
N SER A 111 1.84 23.18 11.80
CA SER A 111 2.61 23.63 10.63
C SER A 111 3.59 22.61 10.05
N ASN A 112 4.39 21.89 10.88
CA ASN A 112 5.52 21.11 10.36
C ASN A 112 5.32 19.58 10.32
N ASN A 113 4.43 19.04 11.17
CA ASN A 113 4.23 17.60 11.28
C ASN A 113 2.74 17.21 11.14
N PHE A 114 1.96 18.05 10.44
CA PHE A 114 0.51 17.86 10.39
C PHE A 114 0.11 16.52 9.78
N LEU A 115 0.83 16.03 8.77
CA LEU A 115 0.55 14.74 8.12
C LEU A 115 0.71 13.57 9.07
N ILE A 116 1.75 13.57 9.90
CA ILE A 116 2.02 12.52 10.89
C ILE A 116 0.92 12.52 11.95
N ILE A 117 0.55 13.70 12.46
CA ILE A 117 -0.48 13.84 13.49
C ILE A 117 -1.85 13.49 12.91
N ALA A 118 -2.14 13.90 11.68
CA ALA A 118 -3.39 13.58 10.99
C ALA A 118 -3.51 12.06 10.73
N ALA A 119 -2.44 11.40 10.28
CA ALA A 119 -2.40 9.97 10.10
C ALA A 119 -2.64 9.22 11.42
N PHE A 120 -1.97 9.64 12.51
CA PHE A 120 -2.17 9.05 13.83
C PHE A 120 -3.61 9.24 14.34
N ALA A 121 -4.17 10.45 14.24
CA ALA A 121 -5.54 10.74 14.65
C ALA A 121 -6.57 9.95 13.82
N ALA A 122 -6.37 9.84 12.50
CA ALA A 122 -7.23 9.05 11.63
C ALA A 122 -7.19 7.56 12.01
N CYS A 123 -5.98 7.00 12.24
CA CYS A 123 -5.83 5.62 12.70
C CYS A 123 -6.54 5.38 14.03
N MET A 124 -6.39 6.30 14.99
CA MET A 124 -7.06 6.20 16.29
C MET A 124 -8.59 6.15 16.16
N VAL A 125 -9.17 6.98 15.33
CA VAL A 125 -10.63 7.06 15.16
C VAL A 125 -11.16 5.85 14.38
N ILE A 126 -10.49 5.45 13.31
CA ILE A 126 -11.00 4.44 12.38
C ILE A 126 -10.76 3.02 12.91
N PHE A 127 -9.55 2.71 13.41
CA PHE A 127 -9.12 1.34 13.63
C PHE A 127 -9.07 0.90 15.09
N VAL A 128 -8.88 1.81 16.06
CA VAL A 128 -8.73 1.40 17.47
C VAL A 128 -9.99 0.71 17.99
N PHE A 129 -11.17 1.24 17.73
CA PHE A 129 -12.39 0.69 18.30
C PHE A 129 -12.69 -0.75 17.83
N PRO A 130 -12.72 -1.08 16.53
CA PRO A 130 -13.00 -2.44 16.10
C PRO A 130 -11.91 -3.42 16.53
N LEU A 131 -10.63 -3.02 16.48
CA LEU A 131 -9.52 -3.89 16.85
C LEU A 131 -9.41 -4.09 18.37
N PHE A 132 -9.76 -3.09 19.17
CA PHE A 132 -9.95 -3.26 20.61
C PHE A 132 -11.01 -4.35 20.91
N LEU A 133 -12.14 -4.33 20.20
CA LEU A 133 -13.19 -5.34 20.38
C LEU A 133 -12.71 -6.74 19.93
N LEU A 134 -12.00 -6.86 18.83
CA LEU A 134 -11.41 -8.12 18.38
C LEU A 134 -10.32 -8.62 19.33
N GLY A 135 -9.54 -7.73 19.94
CA GLY A 135 -8.57 -8.08 20.97
C GLY A 135 -9.21 -8.75 22.20
N THR A 136 -10.52 -8.58 22.44
CA THR A 136 -11.21 -9.29 23.52
C THR A 136 -11.47 -10.77 23.25
N VAL A 137 -11.24 -11.25 22.02
CA VAL A 137 -11.61 -12.61 21.59
C VAL A 137 -10.77 -13.66 22.29
N THR A 138 -9.45 -13.60 22.12
CA THR A 138 -8.51 -14.59 22.68
C THR A 138 -8.72 -14.83 24.18
N PRO A 139 -8.69 -13.82 25.07
CA PRO A 139 -8.85 -14.06 26.51
C PRO A 139 -10.24 -14.58 26.87
N SER A 140 -11.27 -14.21 26.11
CA SER A 140 -12.61 -14.73 26.33
C SER A 140 -12.71 -16.21 25.94
N LEU A 141 -12.15 -16.59 24.78
CA LEU A 141 -12.15 -17.99 24.32
C LEU A 141 -11.30 -18.89 25.21
N VAL A 142 -10.16 -18.41 25.70
CA VAL A 142 -9.37 -19.13 26.72
C VAL A 142 -10.24 -19.43 27.94
N LYS A 143 -10.95 -18.42 28.47
CA LYS A 143 -11.84 -18.60 29.63
C LYS A 143 -12.97 -19.61 29.39
N TYR A 144 -13.48 -19.70 28.14
CA TYR A 144 -14.56 -20.62 27.81
C TYR A 144 -14.06 -22.03 27.47
N SER A 145 -12.81 -22.20 27.09
CA SER A 145 -12.24 -23.45 26.60
C SER A 145 -11.44 -24.23 27.64
N VAL A 146 -10.98 -23.58 28.72
CA VAL A 146 -10.20 -24.20 29.79
C VAL A 146 -11.16 -24.92 30.76
N ASP A 147 -11.08 -26.23 30.80
CA ASP A 147 -11.89 -27.08 31.69
C ASP A 147 -11.19 -27.33 33.05
N SER A 148 -9.84 -27.43 33.05
CA SER A 148 -8.99 -27.62 34.22
C SER A 148 -7.65 -26.91 34.10
N LEU A 149 -6.94 -26.72 35.20
CA LEU A 149 -5.58 -26.15 35.21
C LEU A 149 -4.59 -27.04 34.47
N ASP A 150 -4.77 -28.35 34.50
CA ASP A 150 -3.87 -29.32 33.84
C ASP A 150 -3.93 -29.23 32.32
N ASP A 151 -5.08 -28.84 31.76
CA ASP A 151 -5.29 -28.69 30.31
C ASP A 151 -5.07 -27.25 29.81
N SER A 152 -4.78 -26.31 30.71
CA SER A 152 -4.74 -24.89 30.37
C SER A 152 -3.65 -24.55 29.34
N GLY A 153 -2.45 -25.10 29.49
CA GLY A 153 -1.33 -24.87 28.56
C GLY A 153 -1.65 -25.34 27.14
N ARG A 154 -2.23 -26.55 27.00
CA ARG A 154 -2.63 -27.12 25.71
C ARG A 154 -3.72 -26.29 25.05
N THR A 155 -4.72 -25.84 25.80
CA THR A 155 -5.85 -25.06 25.29
C THR A 155 -5.38 -23.68 24.81
N VAL A 156 -4.57 -22.98 25.60
CA VAL A 156 -3.99 -21.67 25.24
C VAL A 156 -3.09 -21.80 24.02
N GLY A 157 -2.22 -22.82 23.98
CA GLY A 157 -1.35 -23.09 22.84
C GLY A 157 -2.13 -23.39 21.56
N THR A 158 -3.21 -24.17 21.65
CA THR A 158 -4.04 -24.49 20.49
C THR A 158 -4.78 -23.24 19.97
N LEU A 159 -5.39 -22.44 20.84
CA LEU A 159 -6.04 -21.19 20.46
C LEU A 159 -5.02 -20.23 19.82
N GLY A 160 -3.85 -20.07 20.44
CA GLY A 160 -2.76 -19.25 19.89
C GLY A 160 -2.30 -19.71 18.50
N ALA A 161 -2.21 -21.03 18.29
CA ALA A 161 -1.87 -21.60 16.98
C ALA A 161 -2.94 -21.26 15.92
N PHE A 162 -4.23 -21.42 16.24
CA PHE A 162 -5.31 -21.05 15.33
C PHE A 162 -5.33 -19.54 15.03
N ASN A 163 -5.08 -18.70 16.03
CA ASN A 163 -4.93 -17.25 15.84
C ASN A 163 -3.78 -16.94 14.86
N THR A 164 -2.61 -17.54 15.11
CA THR A 164 -1.42 -17.29 14.26
C THR A 164 -1.63 -17.75 12.82
N VAL A 165 -2.20 -18.96 12.62
CA VAL A 165 -2.50 -19.44 11.26
C VAL A 165 -3.53 -18.55 10.59
N GLY A 166 -4.58 -18.13 11.32
CA GLY A 166 -5.54 -17.15 10.83
C GLY A 166 -4.86 -15.84 10.42
N SER A 167 -3.99 -15.32 11.27
CA SER A 167 -3.23 -14.09 11.01
C SER A 167 -2.35 -14.20 9.77
N ILE A 168 -1.65 -15.33 9.56
CA ILE A 168 -0.87 -15.58 8.35
C ILE A 168 -1.77 -15.49 7.11
N ILE A 169 -2.89 -16.21 7.10
CA ILE A 169 -3.83 -16.17 5.98
C ILE A 169 -4.41 -14.77 5.78
N GLY A 170 -4.75 -14.08 6.89
CA GLY A 170 -5.21 -12.70 6.89
C GLY A 170 -4.16 -11.68 6.41
N THR A 171 -2.89 -12.05 6.37
CA THR A 171 -1.82 -11.26 5.77
C THR A 171 -1.69 -11.53 4.26
N PHE A 172 -1.62 -12.80 3.88
CA PHE A 172 -1.36 -13.16 2.48
C PHE A 172 -2.58 -12.97 1.56
N VAL A 173 -3.78 -13.37 2.01
CA VAL A 173 -4.99 -13.30 1.17
C VAL A 173 -5.36 -11.86 0.79
N PRO A 174 -5.39 -10.86 1.69
CA PRO A 174 -5.61 -9.48 1.28
C PRO A 174 -4.56 -8.99 0.29
N THR A 175 -3.29 -9.20 0.58
CA THR A 175 -2.20 -8.64 -0.22
C THR A 175 -2.14 -9.20 -1.64
N PHE A 176 -2.26 -10.52 -1.79
CA PHE A 176 -2.02 -11.18 -3.07
C PHE A 176 -3.28 -11.59 -3.81
N VAL A 177 -4.44 -11.58 -3.15
CA VAL A 177 -5.68 -12.06 -3.76
C VAL A 177 -6.78 -11.00 -3.74
N THR A 178 -7.26 -10.57 -2.55
CA THR A 178 -8.49 -9.77 -2.53
C THR A 178 -8.26 -8.32 -2.91
N ILE A 179 -7.22 -7.66 -2.42
CA ILE A 179 -6.94 -6.27 -2.79
C ILE A 179 -6.65 -6.14 -4.30
N PRO A 180 -5.77 -6.95 -4.93
CA PRO A 180 -5.56 -6.87 -6.37
C PRO A 180 -6.79 -7.23 -7.21
N ALA A 181 -7.63 -8.16 -6.73
CA ALA A 181 -8.78 -8.64 -7.50
C ALA A 181 -10.03 -7.75 -7.38
N VAL A 182 -10.30 -7.22 -6.17
CA VAL A 182 -11.57 -6.53 -5.88
C VAL A 182 -11.40 -5.21 -5.12
N GLY A 183 -10.18 -4.80 -4.82
CA GLY A 183 -9.84 -3.55 -4.13
C GLY A 183 -9.95 -3.62 -2.60
N THR A 184 -9.48 -2.56 -1.97
CA THR A 184 -9.41 -2.44 -0.50
C THR A 184 -10.80 -2.39 0.13
N SER A 185 -11.74 -1.66 -0.45
CA SER A 185 -13.09 -1.51 0.09
C SER A 185 -13.85 -2.82 0.17
N ILE A 186 -13.85 -3.60 -0.91
CA ILE A 186 -14.49 -4.92 -0.93
C ILE A 186 -13.77 -5.89 0.00
N THR A 187 -12.45 -5.77 0.14
CA THR A 187 -11.68 -6.58 1.10
C THR A 187 -12.17 -6.36 2.54
N PHE A 188 -12.37 -5.12 2.98
CA PHE A 188 -12.98 -4.85 4.30
C PHE A 188 -14.37 -5.49 4.44
N LEU A 189 -15.20 -5.42 3.40
CA LEU A 189 -16.54 -6.03 3.41
C LEU A 189 -16.47 -7.55 3.49
N ILE A 190 -15.55 -8.22 2.80
CA ILE A 190 -15.36 -9.68 2.87
C ILE A 190 -15.06 -10.12 4.31
N PHE A 191 -14.05 -9.51 4.94
CA PHE A 191 -13.65 -9.90 6.31
C PHE A 191 -14.67 -9.50 7.36
N SER A 192 -15.37 -8.39 7.19
CA SER A 192 -16.54 -8.03 7.99
C SER A 192 -17.65 -9.08 7.85
N GLY A 193 -17.97 -9.49 6.62
CA GLY A 193 -18.99 -10.51 6.35
C GLY A 193 -18.69 -11.84 7.02
N ILE A 194 -17.43 -12.29 7.04
CA ILE A 194 -16.97 -13.49 7.73
C ILE A 194 -17.26 -13.38 9.24
N LEU A 195 -16.95 -12.25 9.87
CA LEU A 195 -17.20 -12.03 11.30
C LEU A 195 -18.70 -11.97 11.63
N ILE A 196 -19.51 -11.35 10.74
CA ILE A 196 -20.97 -11.33 10.87
C ILE A 196 -21.53 -12.75 10.79
N LEU A 197 -21.10 -13.53 9.80
CA LEU A 197 -21.52 -14.93 9.62
C LEU A 197 -21.20 -15.76 10.86
N LEU A 198 -19.98 -15.65 11.38
CA LEU A 198 -19.53 -16.34 12.58
C LEU A 198 -20.43 -16.02 13.79
N SER A 199 -20.70 -14.74 14.01
CA SER A 199 -21.56 -14.27 15.08
C SER A 199 -23.03 -14.70 14.88
N ALA A 200 -23.51 -14.66 13.64
CA ALA A 200 -24.86 -15.13 13.29
C ALA A 200 -25.03 -16.61 13.57
N ILE A 201 -24.07 -17.47 13.20
CA ILE A 201 -24.08 -18.92 13.51
C ILE A 201 -24.22 -19.12 15.03
N TYR A 202 -23.45 -18.37 15.82
CA TYR A 202 -23.56 -18.44 17.28
C TYR A 202 -24.97 -18.07 17.77
N PHE A 203 -25.46 -16.85 17.45
CA PHE A 203 -26.75 -16.37 17.97
C PHE A 203 -27.95 -17.20 17.50
N ILE A 204 -27.92 -17.71 16.26
CA ILE A 204 -28.95 -18.60 15.73
C ILE A 204 -28.93 -19.92 16.48
N SER A 205 -27.76 -20.52 16.73
CA SER A 205 -27.63 -21.79 17.44
C SER A 205 -28.06 -21.71 18.91
N GLN A 206 -27.90 -20.54 19.53
CA GLN A 206 -28.35 -20.29 20.90
C GLN A 206 -29.79 -19.80 20.98
N HIS A 207 -30.49 -19.66 19.86
CA HIS A 207 -31.83 -19.06 19.77
C HIS A 207 -31.96 -17.68 20.43
N THR A 208 -30.84 -16.94 20.52
CA THR A 208 -30.75 -15.61 21.13
C THR A 208 -30.37 -14.54 20.07
N GLY A 209 -30.54 -13.28 20.40
CA GLY A 209 -29.98 -12.16 19.62
C GLY A 209 -30.48 -12.00 18.18
N ARG A 210 -31.59 -12.64 17.75
CA ARG A 210 -32.10 -12.59 16.36
C ARG A 210 -32.26 -11.17 15.84
N LYS A 211 -32.76 -10.23 16.67
CA LYS A 211 -32.88 -8.82 16.27
C LYS A 211 -31.53 -8.15 16.03
N LYS A 212 -30.48 -8.49 16.82
CA LYS A 212 -29.13 -7.97 16.65
C LYS A 212 -28.53 -8.46 15.33
N VAL A 213 -28.67 -9.76 15.04
CA VAL A 213 -28.20 -10.35 13.79
C VAL A 213 -28.89 -9.71 12.59
N ALA A 214 -30.24 -9.63 12.62
CA ALA A 214 -31.02 -9.03 11.54
C ALA A 214 -30.63 -7.57 11.28
N ALA A 215 -30.48 -6.77 12.34
CA ALA A 215 -30.01 -5.37 12.22
C ALA A 215 -28.59 -5.29 11.64
N SER A 216 -27.69 -6.18 12.07
CA SER A 216 -26.31 -6.21 11.57
C SER A 216 -26.23 -6.60 10.10
N VAL A 217 -27.00 -7.60 9.68
CA VAL A 217 -27.07 -7.99 8.27
C VAL A 217 -27.66 -6.88 7.42
N LEU A 218 -28.67 -6.16 7.91
CA LEU A 218 -29.24 -5.02 7.19
C LEU A 218 -28.20 -3.89 7.03
N ILE A 219 -27.50 -3.52 8.12
CA ILE A 219 -26.45 -2.49 8.06
C ILE A 219 -25.34 -2.94 7.10
N PHE A 220 -24.91 -4.19 7.19
CA PHE A 220 -23.89 -4.75 6.29
C PHE A 220 -24.32 -4.68 4.82
N ALA A 221 -25.58 -5.04 4.51
CA ALA A 221 -26.10 -4.93 3.15
C ALA A 221 -26.08 -3.48 2.63
N ILE A 222 -26.41 -2.50 3.50
CA ILE A 222 -26.31 -1.07 3.19
C ILE A 222 -24.83 -0.70 2.93
N CYS A 223 -23.90 -1.15 3.78
CA CYS A 223 -22.46 -0.92 3.60
C CYS A 223 -21.95 -1.54 2.29
N CYS A 224 -22.41 -2.72 1.91
CA CYS A 224 -22.07 -3.33 0.62
C CYS A 224 -22.57 -2.47 -0.56
N GLY A 225 -23.77 -1.89 -0.46
CA GLY A 225 -24.30 -1.03 -1.51
C GLY A 225 -23.61 0.32 -1.63
N LEU A 226 -23.09 0.88 -0.53
CA LEU A 226 -22.47 2.19 -0.49
C LEU A 226 -20.94 2.16 -0.56
N GLY A 227 -20.33 1.07 -0.07
CA GLY A 227 -18.88 0.96 0.12
C GLY A 227 -18.19 0.02 -0.87
N TYR A 228 -18.83 -0.33 -1.99
CA TYR A 228 -18.22 -1.25 -2.98
C TYR A 228 -17.18 -0.58 -3.89
N SER A 229 -17.11 0.77 -3.89
CA SER A 229 -16.25 1.54 -4.77
C SER A 229 -15.03 2.09 -4.02
N ASP A 230 -13.85 1.89 -4.60
CA ASP A 230 -12.57 2.43 -4.11
C ASP A 230 -12.31 3.87 -4.61
N SER A 231 -13.35 4.69 -4.72
CA SER A 231 -13.20 6.11 -5.04
C SER A 231 -12.62 6.88 -3.83
N PHE A 232 -11.28 6.96 -3.76
CA PHE A 232 -10.55 7.70 -2.71
C PHE A 232 -10.57 9.20 -2.99
N ALA A 233 -10.44 9.59 -4.27
CA ALA A 233 -10.44 10.97 -4.72
C ALA A 233 -11.86 11.43 -5.15
N PHE A 234 -12.87 11.12 -4.36
CA PHE A 234 -14.30 11.34 -4.68
C PHE A 234 -14.69 12.79 -4.97
N TRP A 235 -13.84 13.77 -4.68
CA TRP A 235 -14.04 15.20 -5.00
C TRP A 235 -13.46 15.62 -6.34
N GLN A 236 -12.67 14.74 -6.99
CA GLN A 236 -12.11 15.00 -8.31
C GLN A 236 -13.06 14.44 -9.38
N ASN A 237 -13.56 15.34 -10.23
CA ASN A 237 -14.50 14.96 -11.31
C ASN A 237 -13.79 14.62 -12.63
N ASP A 238 -12.49 14.91 -12.74
CA ASP A 238 -11.71 14.82 -13.98
C ASP A 238 -10.80 13.58 -14.02
N LEU A 239 -11.08 12.58 -13.17
CA LEU A 239 -10.33 11.33 -13.18
C LEU A 239 -10.79 10.45 -14.35
N THR A 240 -9.83 10.11 -15.22
CA THR A 240 -10.01 9.15 -16.31
C THR A 240 -9.90 7.72 -15.81
N TYR A 241 -9.10 7.50 -14.77
CA TYR A 241 -8.92 6.21 -14.11
C TYR A 241 -8.63 6.39 -12.62
N GLU A 242 -9.18 5.52 -11.80
CA GLU A 242 -8.85 5.35 -10.39
C GLU A 242 -8.87 3.86 -10.04
N GLY A 243 -7.85 3.37 -9.34
CA GLY A 243 -7.75 1.97 -8.94
C GLY A 243 -6.53 1.66 -8.11
N GLU A 244 -6.35 0.38 -7.82
CA GLU A 244 -5.25 -0.13 -7.01
C GLU A 244 -4.49 -1.24 -7.76
N SER A 245 -3.19 -1.33 -7.49
CA SER A 245 -2.34 -2.48 -7.83
C SER A 245 -1.84 -3.15 -6.56
N ILE A 246 -1.03 -4.20 -6.69
CA ILE A 246 -0.35 -4.79 -5.52
C ILE A 246 0.66 -3.82 -4.87
N TYR A 247 1.15 -2.83 -5.63
CA TYR A 247 2.16 -1.87 -5.18
C TYR A 247 1.56 -0.53 -4.75
N ASN A 248 0.66 0.03 -5.58
CA ASN A 248 0.25 1.42 -5.47
C ASN A 248 -1.27 1.61 -5.56
N TYR A 249 -1.75 2.71 -4.98
CA TYR A 249 -2.94 3.39 -5.45
C TYR A 249 -2.58 4.15 -6.74
N LEU A 250 -3.46 4.14 -7.72
CA LEU A 250 -3.20 4.73 -9.04
C LEU A 250 -4.38 5.58 -9.49
N GLN A 251 -4.11 6.80 -9.87
CA GLN A 251 -5.09 7.65 -10.56
C GLN A 251 -4.49 8.25 -11.82
N VAL A 252 -5.30 8.33 -12.87
CA VAL A 252 -4.97 9.04 -14.10
C VAL A 252 -5.95 10.20 -14.26
N SER A 253 -5.42 11.39 -14.36
CA SER A 253 -6.17 12.59 -14.74
C SER A 253 -5.76 13.05 -16.14
N GLU A 254 -6.73 13.50 -16.91
CA GLU A 254 -6.52 13.89 -18.29
C GLU A 254 -7.14 15.26 -18.54
N THR A 255 -6.34 16.15 -19.13
CA THR A 255 -6.77 17.45 -19.60
C THR A 255 -6.60 17.57 -21.13
N ASP A 256 -6.97 18.68 -21.73
CA ASP A 256 -6.75 18.92 -23.15
C ASP A 256 -5.26 18.90 -23.53
N ARG A 257 -4.34 19.18 -22.60
CA ARG A 257 -2.93 19.33 -22.86
C ARG A 257 -2.05 18.20 -22.36
N GLN A 258 -2.45 17.54 -21.26
CA GLN A 258 -1.59 16.60 -20.57
C GLN A 258 -2.37 15.45 -19.93
N VAL A 259 -1.66 14.35 -19.71
CA VAL A 259 -2.10 13.20 -18.93
C VAL A 259 -1.13 13.03 -17.75
N ILE A 260 -1.69 12.84 -16.57
CA ILE A 260 -0.93 12.75 -15.31
C ILE A 260 -1.26 11.42 -14.65
N LEU A 261 -0.23 10.67 -14.25
CA LEU A 261 -0.31 9.58 -13.31
C LEU A 261 0.07 10.07 -11.92
N SER A 262 -0.74 9.74 -10.91
CA SER A 262 -0.43 9.98 -9.51
C SER A 262 -0.67 8.73 -8.68
N THR A 263 0.16 8.54 -7.65
CA THR A 263 0.03 7.48 -6.65
C THR A 263 -0.56 7.97 -5.33
N ASN A 264 -1.00 9.23 -5.31
CA ASN A 264 -1.53 9.93 -4.15
C ASN A 264 -2.68 10.85 -4.58
N VAL A 265 -3.71 11.01 -3.73
CA VAL A 265 -4.90 11.83 -4.05
C VAL A 265 -4.70 13.33 -3.78
N LEU A 266 -3.72 13.70 -2.97
CA LEU A 266 -3.51 15.09 -2.52
C LEU A 266 -2.29 15.75 -3.16
N PHE A 267 -1.22 15.01 -3.38
CA PHE A 267 0.08 15.53 -3.77
C PHE A 267 0.77 14.56 -4.73
N GLY A 268 1.54 15.11 -5.62
CA GLY A 268 2.50 14.37 -6.41
C GLY A 268 2.03 14.00 -7.81
N VAL A 269 2.90 14.36 -8.74
CA VAL A 269 2.87 13.90 -10.12
C VAL A 269 3.92 12.81 -10.23
N GLN A 270 3.50 11.56 -10.39
CA GLN A 270 4.42 10.45 -10.59
C GLN A 270 4.93 10.42 -12.03
N SER A 271 4.07 10.68 -12.98
CA SER A 271 4.42 10.78 -14.38
C SER A 271 3.53 11.79 -15.09
N LEU A 272 4.10 12.50 -16.06
CA LEU A 272 3.44 13.52 -16.86
C LEU A 272 3.71 13.26 -18.35
N TYR A 273 2.66 13.23 -19.16
CA TYR A 273 2.76 13.16 -20.61
C TYR A 273 2.07 14.37 -21.24
N MET A 274 2.77 15.06 -22.14
CA MET A 274 2.21 16.16 -22.93
C MET A 274 1.61 15.62 -24.22
N LYS A 275 0.34 15.87 -24.48
CA LYS A 275 -0.40 15.32 -25.65
C LYS A 275 0.14 15.82 -26.99
N ASP A 276 0.76 17.00 -27.02
CA ASP A 276 1.47 17.49 -28.21
C ASP A 276 2.88 16.89 -28.34
N GLY A 277 3.27 16.04 -27.36
CA GLY A 277 4.58 15.44 -27.23
C GLY A 277 5.67 16.48 -26.90
N GLY A 278 5.30 17.65 -26.41
CA GLY A 278 6.22 18.71 -25.98
C GLY A 278 7.03 18.33 -24.75
N LEU A 279 7.89 19.26 -24.33
CA LEU A 279 8.62 19.14 -23.08
C LEU A 279 7.67 19.28 -21.89
N THR A 280 7.97 18.56 -20.82
CA THR A 280 7.13 18.51 -19.62
C THR A 280 7.43 19.61 -18.62
N GLY A 281 8.64 20.20 -18.70
CA GLY A 281 9.19 21.07 -17.67
C GLY A 281 9.74 20.32 -16.46
N MET A 282 9.72 18.97 -16.48
CA MET A 282 10.19 18.13 -15.41
C MET A 282 11.57 17.52 -15.70
N TYR A 283 12.09 16.73 -14.79
CA TYR A 283 13.40 16.09 -14.86
C TYR A 283 13.63 15.24 -16.12
N TYR A 284 12.60 14.69 -16.75
CA TYR A 284 12.72 13.94 -18.01
C TYR A 284 13.41 14.76 -19.11
N ASP A 285 13.05 16.04 -19.20
CA ASP A 285 13.58 16.94 -20.20
C ASP A 285 15.09 17.15 -20.04
N TYR A 286 15.56 17.20 -18.80
CA TYR A 286 16.99 17.27 -18.46
C TYR A 286 17.70 15.93 -18.67
N ALA A 287 17.03 14.83 -18.35
CA ALA A 287 17.57 13.48 -18.53
C ALA A 287 17.85 13.17 -20.01
N MET A 288 17.16 13.82 -20.96
CA MET A 288 17.46 13.70 -22.39
C MET A 288 18.87 14.22 -22.78
N ALA A 289 19.60 14.89 -21.87
CA ALA A 289 20.99 15.19 -22.11
C ALA A 289 21.89 13.94 -22.14
N ALA A 290 21.52 12.86 -21.44
CA ALA A 290 22.34 11.65 -21.31
C ALA A 290 22.71 11.01 -22.68
N PRO A 291 21.81 10.80 -23.65
CA PRO A 291 22.18 10.32 -24.97
C PRO A 291 23.15 11.23 -25.72
N LEU A 292 23.15 12.54 -25.45
CA LEU A 292 24.05 13.47 -26.09
C LEU A 292 25.46 13.49 -25.46
N MET A 293 25.63 12.88 -24.29
CA MET A 293 26.90 12.74 -23.60
C MET A 293 27.70 11.49 -24.00
N VAL A 294 27.05 10.54 -24.69
CA VAL A 294 27.71 9.32 -25.19
C VAL A 294 28.59 9.69 -26.40
N PRO A 295 29.91 9.46 -26.35
CA PRO A 295 30.81 9.88 -27.43
C PRO A 295 30.60 9.01 -28.69
N GLU A 296 30.86 9.61 -29.83
CA GLU A 296 31.00 8.98 -31.16
C GLU A 296 29.80 8.16 -31.67
N LYS A 297 28.63 8.23 -31.01
CA LYS A 297 27.42 7.50 -31.36
C LYS A 297 26.24 8.44 -31.60
N GLN A 298 25.47 8.18 -32.64
CA GLN A 298 24.22 8.91 -32.87
C GLN A 298 23.13 8.36 -31.90
N ALA A 299 22.36 9.27 -31.31
CA ALA A 299 21.36 8.88 -30.30
C ALA A 299 20.37 7.83 -30.80
N LYS A 300 19.97 7.89 -32.09
CA LYS A 300 19.05 6.90 -32.70
C LYS A 300 19.60 5.47 -32.74
N ASP A 301 20.92 5.29 -32.66
CA ASP A 301 21.60 4.00 -32.74
C ASP A 301 21.98 3.45 -31.36
N MET A 302 21.46 4.06 -30.28
CA MET A 302 21.78 3.70 -28.90
C MET A 302 20.79 2.66 -28.34
N ASP A 303 21.34 1.82 -27.47
CA ASP A 303 20.57 0.93 -26.60
C ASP A 303 20.37 1.65 -25.25
N VAL A 304 19.11 1.83 -24.86
CA VAL A 304 18.74 2.56 -23.64
C VAL A 304 17.96 1.62 -22.72
N LEU A 305 18.38 1.54 -21.47
CA LEU A 305 17.64 0.85 -20.40
C LEU A 305 17.03 1.89 -19.46
N ILE A 306 15.77 1.69 -19.07
CA ILE A 306 15.07 2.51 -18.09
C ILE A 306 14.64 1.62 -16.93
N LEU A 307 15.26 1.82 -15.76
CA LEU A 307 14.89 1.16 -14.50
C LEU A 307 13.89 2.03 -13.75
N GLY A 308 12.65 1.56 -13.65
CA GLY A 308 11.49 2.36 -13.25
C GLY A 308 10.90 3.09 -14.47
N MET A 309 10.32 2.29 -15.39
CA MET A 309 9.78 2.83 -16.65
C MET A 309 8.64 3.82 -16.42
N GLY A 310 7.86 3.65 -15.36
CA GLY A 310 6.69 4.45 -15.10
C GLY A 310 5.73 4.45 -16.28
N THR A 311 5.24 5.64 -16.68
CA THR A 311 4.38 5.76 -17.86
C THR A 311 5.14 5.84 -19.19
N GLY A 312 6.48 5.78 -19.16
CA GLY A 312 7.32 5.82 -20.35
C GLY A 312 7.53 7.21 -20.96
N THR A 313 7.35 8.27 -20.19
CA THR A 313 7.52 9.65 -20.66
C THR A 313 8.93 9.89 -21.22
N TYR A 314 9.97 9.44 -20.51
CA TYR A 314 11.35 9.55 -20.99
C TYR A 314 11.55 8.80 -22.32
N ALA A 315 11.05 7.57 -22.44
CA ALA A 315 11.13 6.79 -23.67
C ALA A 315 10.44 7.48 -24.84
N THR A 316 9.23 7.98 -24.63
CA THR A 316 8.45 8.70 -25.63
C THR A 316 9.16 9.98 -26.10
N GLN A 317 9.74 10.74 -25.17
CA GLN A 317 10.51 11.94 -25.50
C GLN A 317 11.81 11.60 -26.24
N CYS A 318 12.56 10.61 -25.78
CA CYS A 318 13.78 10.16 -26.48
C CYS A 318 13.48 9.78 -27.94
N ARG A 319 12.43 9.01 -28.18
CA ARG A 319 12.02 8.66 -29.54
C ARG A 319 11.59 9.86 -30.37
N LYS A 320 10.87 10.80 -29.80
CA LYS A 320 10.44 12.01 -30.49
C LYS A 320 11.61 12.87 -30.93
N TYR A 321 12.59 13.07 -30.05
CA TYR A 321 13.67 14.05 -30.31
C TYR A 321 14.91 13.43 -30.94
N PHE A 322 15.14 12.12 -30.76
CA PHE A 322 16.36 11.44 -31.25
C PHE A 322 16.11 10.37 -32.29
N GLY A 323 14.82 10.01 -32.56
CA GLY A 323 14.47 8.99 -33.53
C GLY A 323 14.26 7.61 -32.88
N ASP A 324 14.23 6.58 -33.71
CA ASP A 324 13.89 5.21 -33.32
C ASP A 324 15.03 4.53 -32.54
N MET A 325 15.26 4.96 -31.30
CA MET A 325 16.21 4.34 -30.38
C MET A 325 15.71 2.96 -29.93
N ASN A 326 16.66 2.06 -29.65
CA ASN A 326 16.35 0.78 -29.01
C ASN A 326 16.16 0.99 -27.49
N ILE A 327 14.92 1.06 -27.04
CA ILE A 327 14.59 1.34 -25.64
C ILE A 327 13.94 0.13 -24.99
N GLU A 328 14.52 -0.32 -23.87
CA GLU A 328 13.98 -1.33 -22.99
C GLU A 328 13.67 -0.71 -21.61
N GLY A 329 12.50 -1.02 -21.08
CA GLY A 329 12.06 -0.56 -19.75
C GLY A 329 11.87 -1.72 -18.78
N VAL A 330 12.09 -1.45 -17.51
CA VAL A 330 11.76 -2.34 -16.39
C VAL A 330 10.82 -1.60 -15.46
N GLU A 331 9.65 -2.17 -15.21
CA GLU A 331 8.64 -1.61 -14.31
C GLU A 331 8.14 -2.71 -13.38
N ILE A 332 8.10 -2.43 -12.09
CA ILE A 332 7.68 -3.43 -11.10
C ILE A 332 6.16 -3.60 -11.10
N ASP A 333 5.42 -2.56 -11.44
CA ASP A 333 3.96 -2.52 -11.40
C ASP A 333 3.38 -2.71 -12.81
N GLU A 334 2.93 -3.93 -13.11
CA GLU A 334 2.29 -4.27 -14.39
C GLU A 334 1.12 -3.33 -14.72
N LYS A 335 0.39 -2.85 -13.69
CA LYS A 335 -0.74 -1.95 -13.89
C LYS A 335 -0.31 -0.59 -14.41
N ILE A 336 0.85 -0.09 -14.00
CA ILE A 336 1.43 1.14 -14.56
C ILE A 336 1.75 0.93 -16.05
N THR A 337 2.31 -0.22 -16.42
CA THR A 337 2.59 -0.56 -17.83
C THR A 337 1.31 -0.63 -18.66
N GLU A 338 0.21 -1.22 -18.16
CA GLU A 338 -1.08 -1.20 -18.84
C GLU A 338 -1.60 0.23 -19.06
N LEU A 339 -1.54 1.06 -18.02
CA LEU A 339 -1.99 2.46 -18.07
C LEU A 339 -1.12 3.30 -19.01
N SER A 340 0.20 3.03 -19.07
CA SER A 340 1.13 3.74 -19.94
C SER A 340 0.78 3.56 -21.42
N ARG A 341 0.46 2.35 -21.83
CA ARG A 341 0.00 2.07 -23.21
C ARG A 341 -1.35 2.67 -23.49
N LYS A 342 -2.27 2.60 -22.53
CA LYS A 342 -3.66 3.04 -22.73
C LYS A 342 -3.80 4.56 -22.75
N TYR A 343 -3.06 5.29 -21.92
CA TYR A 343 -3.29 6.72 -21.69
C TYR A 343 -2.08 7.61 -22.00
N PHE A 344 -0.86 7.07 -22.00
CA PHE A 344 0.38 7.86 -22.10
C PHE A 344 1.11 7.67 -23.43
N SER A 345 0.48 7.02 -24.38
CA SER A 345 1.03 6.81 -25.74
C SER A 345 2.40 6.11 -25.76
N LEU A 346 2.67 5.24 -24.79
CA LEU A 346 3.88 4.43 -24.82
C LEU A 346 3.85 3.53 -26.05
N PRO A 347 4.86 3.59 -26.97
CA PRO A 347 4.87 2.81 -28.20
C PRO A 347 4.87 1.30 -27.92
N GLU A 348 4.11 0.55 -28.72
CA GLU A 348 3.94 -0.91 -28.56
C GLU A 348 5.27 -1.68 -28.72
N ASP A 349 6.18 -1.18 -29.51
CA ASP A 349 7.48 -1.79 -29.78
C ASP A 349 8.53 -1.50 -28.68
N VAL A 350 8.27 -0.59 -27.74
CA VAL A 350 9.09 -0.44 -26.54
C VAL A 350 8.85 -1.63 -25.63
N LYS A 351 9.88 -2.46 -25.47
CA LYS A 351 9.81 -3.63 -24.61
C LYS A 351 9.81 -3.17 -23.15
N VAL A 352 8.79 -3.60 -22.37
CA VAL A 352 8.74 -3.39 -20.92
C VAL A 352 8.68 -4.74 -20.22
N THR A 353 9.63 -4.96 -19.33
CA THR A 353 9.70 -6.18 -18.51
C THR A 353 9.15 -5.87 -17.12
N THR A 354 8.10 -6.59 -16.70
CA THR A 354 7.56 -6.46 -15.34
C THR A 354 8.47 -7.22 -14.37
N TYR A 355 9.35 -6.48 -13.70
CA TYR A 355 10.32 -7.05 -12.75
C TYR A 355 10.92 -5.97 -11.83
N ASP A 356 11.58 -6.40 -10.73
CA ASP A 356 12.41 -5.51 -9.92
C ASP A 356 13.66 -5.08 -10.71
N GLY A 357 13.94 -3.77 -10.76
CA GLY A 357 15.01 -3.22 -11.57
C GLY A 357 16.41 -3.71 -11.21
N ARG A 358 16.70 -3.91 -9.92
CA ARG A 358 17.98 -4.47 -9.49
C ARG A 358 18.09 -5.95 -9.84
N ALA A 359 17.04 -6.71 -9.59
CA ALA A 359 17.01 -8.13 -9.92
C ALA A 359 17.08 -8.37 -11.44
N PHE A 360 16.53 -7.46 -12.25
CA PHE A 360 16.67 -7.48 -13.70
C PHE A 360 18.13 -7.36 -14.12
N LEU A 361 18.87 -6.37 -13.63
CA LEU A 361 20.30 -6.24 -13.94
C LEU A 361 21.11 -7.45 -13.51
N GLN A 362 20.75 -8.11 -12.40
CA GLN A 362 21.42 -9.37 -11.98
C GLN A 362 21.15 -10.56 -12.91
N ALA A 363 20.06 -10.49 -13.68
CA ALA A 363 19.61 -11.62 -14.52
C ALA A 363 20.02 -11.47 -16.00
N VAL A 364 20.53 -10.33 -16.42
CA VAL A 364 20.91 -10.05 -17.82
C VAL A 364 22.38 -9.74 -17.94
N ASP A 365 22.98 -10.12 -19.09
CA ASP A 365 24.37 -9.80 -19.44
C ASP A 365 24.46 -8.66 -20.48
N GLN A 366 23.30 -8.10 -20.88
CA GLN A 366 23.24 -7.07 -21.91
C GLN A 366 23.80 -5.74 -21.38
N THR A 367 24.53 -5.03 -22.25
CA THR A 367 25.08 -3.71 -21.95
C THR A 367 24.40 -2.63 -22.77
N TYR A 368 24.33 -1.40 -22.21
CA TYR A 368 23.57 -0.29 -22.73
C TYR A 368 24.45 0.95 -22.90
N ASP A 369 24.07 1.82 -23.85
CA ASP A 369 24.73 3.12 -24.03
C ASP A 369 24.26 4.13 -22.98
N VAL A 370 22.98 4.03 -22.59
CA VAL A 370 22.38 4.87 -21.54
C VAL A 370 21.57 3.99 -20.59
N ILE A 371 21.77 4.17 -19.29
CA ILE A 371 20.92 3.59 -18.26
C ILE A 371 20.29 4.72 -17.45
N MET A 372 18.96 4.83 -17.51
CA MET A 372 18.19 5.73 -16.65
C MET A 372 17.71 4.99 -15.41
N VAL A 373 18.00 5.54 -14.24
CA VAL A 373 17.53 5.05 -12.94
C VAL A 373 16.48 6.02 -12.40
N ASP A 374 15.23 5.59 -12.45
CA ASP A 374 14.05 6.38 -12.04
C ASP A 374 13.06 5.52 -11.25
N ALA A 375 13.56 4.58 -10.46
CA ALA A 375 12.74 3.70 -9.65
C ALA A 375 12.53 4.28 -8.25
N TYR A 376 11.34 4.79 -8.04
CA TYR A 376 10.93 5.37 -6.76
C TYR A 376 9.72 4.65 -6.19
N GLN A 377 9.67 4.60 -4.86
CA GLN A 377 8.46 4.27 -4.13
C GLN A 377 8.02 5.53 -3.39
N ASP A 378 6.97 6.19 -3.90
CA ASP A 378 6.55 7.54 -3.49
C ASP A 378 7.68 8.57 -3.70
N ILE A 379 8.20 9.11 -2.58
CA ILE A 379 9.28 10.11 -2.56
C ILE A 379 10.64 9.52 -2.17
N THR A 380 10.75 8.20 -2.00
CA THR A 380 11.97 7.56 -1.52
C THR A 380 12.59 6.63 -2.56
N ILE A 381 13.91 6.69 -2.67
CA ILE A 381 14.67 5.70 -3.45
C ILE A 381 14.67 4.39 -2.65
N PRO A 382 14.30 3.25 -3.25
CA PRO A 382 14.44 1.97 -2.59
C PRO A 382 15.90 1.73 -2.17
N PHE A 383 16.12 1.37 -0.90
CA PHE A 383 17.47 1.25 -0.34
C PHE A 383 18.37 0.30 -1.15
N GLN A 384 17.79 -0.73 -1.76
CA GLN A 384 18.51 -1.68 -2.63
C GLN A 384 19.01 -1.05 -3.94
N MET A 385 18.50 0.12 -4.33
CA MET A 385 18.90 0.87 -5.53
C MET A 385 19.70 2.13 -5.21
N SER A 386 20.18 2.29 -3.97
CA SER A 386 20.98 3.43 -3.51
C SER A 386 22.34 3.03 -2.94
N SER A 387 22.79 1.80 -3.15
CA SER A 387 24.05 1.29 -2.62
C SER A 387 25.18 1.31 -3.67
N VAL A 388 26.42 1.29 -3.18
CA VAL A 388 27.61 1.20 -4.04
C VAL A 388 27.56 -0.05 -4.94
N GLU A 389 27.08 -1.17 -4.41
CA GLU A 389 26.95 -2.43 -5.17
C GLU A 389 25.95 -2.28 -6.32
N PHE A 390 24.85 -1.57 -6.10
CA PHE A 390 23.88 -1.32 -7.16
C PHE A 390 24.49 -0.42 -8.27
N PHE A 391 25.13 0.68 -7.92
CA PHE A 391 25.75 1.56 -8.91
C PHE A 391 26.93 0.89 -9.61
N THR A 392 27.67 0.00 -8.94
CA THR A 392 28.69 -0.84 -9.56
C THR A 392 28.05 -1.74 -10.61
N MET A 393 26.94 -2.37 -10.28
CA MET A 393 26.19 -3.22 -11.22
C MET A 393 25.69 -2.40 -12.43
N VAL A 394 25.17 -1.21 -12.21
CA VAL A 394 24.77 -0.29 -13.32
C VAL A 394 25.97 0.02 -14.21
N ARG A 395 27.13 0.38 -13.62
CA ARG A 395 28.36 0.65 -14.38
C ARG A 395 28.80 -0.56 -15.21
N ASP A 396 28.73 -1.75 -14.65
CA ASP A 396 29.16 -2.98 -15.33
C ASP A 396 28.23 -3.36 -16.50
N HIS A 397 27.01 -2.80 -16.55
CA HIS A 397 26.05 -2.92 -17.66
C HIS A 397 26.11 -1.71 -18.62
N LEU A 398 26.99 -0.74 -18.40
CA LEU A 398 27.24 0.32 -19.38
C LEU A 398 28.29 -0.14 -20.38
N LYS A 399 28.09 0.21 -21.65
CA LYS A 399 29.13 0.10 -22.68
C LYS A 399 30.26 1.11 -22.42
N ASP A 400 31.40 0.94 -23.08
CA ASP A 400 32.48 1.91 -23.02
C ASP A 400 31.98 3.32 -23.41
N GLY A 401 32.19 4.31 -22.55
CA GLY A 401 31.66 5.66 -22.73
C GLY A 401 30.17 5.82 -22.47
N GLY A 402 29.51 4.77 -22.00
CA GLY A 402 28.07 4.83 -21.64
C GLY A 402 27.78 5.72 -20.44
N VAL A 403 26.56 6.21 -20.35
CA VAL A 403 26.13 7.21 -19.37
C VAL A 403 24.99 6.68 -18.52
N MET A 404 25.10 6.84 -17.20
CA MET A 404 24.00 6.68 -16.27
C MET A 404 23.34 8.03 -15.99
N VAL A 405 22.02 8.10 -15.99
CA VAL A 405 21.27 9.25 -15.48
C VAL A 405 20.35 8.81 -14.34
N VAL A 406 20.35 9.55 -13.24
CA VAL A 406 19.56 9.23 -12.04
C VAL A 406 18.68 10.42 -11.71
N ASN A 407 17.38 10.17 -11.54
CA ASN A 407 16.50 11.12 -10.89
C ASN A 407 16.71 11.01 -9.36
N MET A 408 17.10 12.09 -8.71
CA MET A 408 17.36 12.08 -7.26
C MET A 408 16.16 12.47 -6.40
N ASN A 409 15.09 12.99 -7.01
CA ASN A 409 13.75 13.28 -6.45
C ASN A 409 13.71 13.74 -4.97
N MET A 410 14.66 14.52 -4.51
CA MET A 410 14.72 15.00 -3.13
C MET A 410 15.05 16.47 -3.06
N HIS A 411 14.28 17.20 -2.28
CA HIS A 411 14.57 18.61 -1.99
C HIS A 411 15.59 18.73 -0.87
N GLY A 412 16.65 19.45 -1.12
CA GLY A 412 17.63 19.83 -0.12
C GLY A 412 19.06 19.78 -0.67
N ASN A 413 19.77 20.90 -0.51
CA ASN A 413 21.20 21.05 -0.83
C ASN A 413 22.01 21.37 0.43
N LYS A 414 21.53 20.89 1.60
CA LYS A 414 22.25 21.11 2.87
C LYS A 414 23.23 19.98 3.11
N GLU A 415 24.35 20.35 3.72
CA GLU A 415 25.34 19.38 4.21
C GLU A 415 24.66 18.33 5.13
N GLY A 416 24.81 17.04 4.80
CA GLY A 416 24.19 15.94 5.51
C GLY A 416 22.79 15.56 5.00
N ASP A 417 22.28 16.16 3.95
CA ASP A 417 21.03 15.72 3.31
C ASP A 417 21.24 14.39 2.55
N ILE A 418 20.15 13.64 2.38
CA ILE A 418 20.18 12.33 1.72
C ILE A 418 20.68 12.41 0.26
N ASN A 419 20.45 13.54 -0.42
CA ASN A 419 20.98 13.80 -1.76
C ASN A 419 22.50 13.80 -1.80
N GLN A 420 23.13 14.35 -0.76
CA GLN A 420 24.59 14.32 -0.65
C GLN A 420 25.09 12.89 -0.47
N TYR A 421 24.48 12.11 0.43
CA TYR A 421 24.88 10.70 0.62
C TYR A 421 24.72 9.89 -0.65
N LEU A 422 23.65 10.12 -1.42
CA LEU A 422 23.43 9.44 -2.68
C LEU A 422 24.48 9.88 -3.73
N ALA A 423 24.76 11.18 -3.84
CA ALA A 423 25.80 11.70 -4.73
C ALA A 423 27.18 11.15 -4.38
N ASP A 424 27.54 11.09 -3.09
CA ASP A 424 28.78 10.50 -2.61
C ASP A 424 28.86 8.99 -2.93
N THR A 425 27.73 8.29 -2.81
CA THR A 425 27.63 6.87 -3.17
C THR A 425 27.87 6.64 -4.66
N ILE A 426 27.28 7.49 -5.51
CA ILE A 426 27.51 7.46 -6.97
C ILE A 426 28.95 7.79 -7.31
N ALA A 427 29.52 8.82 -6.68
CA ALA A 427 30.92 9.25 -6.89
C ALA A 427 31.94 8.21 -6.45
N ASN A 428 31.57 7.24 -5.60
CA ASN A 428 32.42 6.09 -5.29
C ASN A 428 32.59 5.11 -6.47
N VAL A 429 31.69 5.19 -7.46
CA VAL A 429 31.65 4.24 -8.58
C VAL A 429 31.96 4.91 -9.92
N PHE A 430 31.58 6.16 -10.08
CA PHE A 430 31.77 6.92 -11.31
C PHE A 430 32.72 8.08 -11.10
N ASP A 431 33.75 8.19 -11.92
CA ASP A 431 34.80 9.23 -11.83
C ASP A 431 34.24 10.64 -12.14
N ASN A 432 33.24 10.73 -13.00
CA ASN A 432 32.62 12.00 -13.41
C ASN A 432 31.16 12.01 -13.07
N VAL A 433 30.74 12.86 -12.16
CA VAL A 433 29.35 13.05 -11.73
C VAL A 433 28.95 14.50 -11.94
N TYR A 434 27.86 14.71 -12.68
CA TYR A 434 27.31 16.04 -12.95
C TYR A 434 25.90 16.10 -12.35
N THR A 435 25.58 17.18 -11.68
CA THR A 435 24.27 17.43 -11.08
C THR A 435 23.59 18.63 -11.73
N VAL A 436 22.28 18.54 -11.91
CA VAL A 436 21.45 19.64 -12.44
C VAL A 436 20.27 19.83 -11.51
N ASP A 437 20.10 21.04 -11.01
CA ASP A 437 18.91 21.41 -10.22
C ASP A 437 17.74 21.70 -11.16
N VAL A 438 16.67 20.92 -11.06
CA VAL A 438 15.46 21.10 -11.85
C VAL A 438 14.56 22.12 -11.14
N LYS A 439 14.52 23.35 -11.68
CA LYS A 439 13.73 24.44 -11.10
C LYS A 439 12.23 24.22 -11.33
N GLY A 440 11.45 24.38 -10.28
CA GLY A 440 9.98 24.30 -10.35
C GLY A 440 9.44 22.87 -10.29
N SER A 441 10.27 21.86 -10.11
CA SER A 441 9.81 20.52 -9.77
C SER A 441 9.18 20.54 -8.38
N THR A 442 8.00 19.97 -8.27
CA THR A 442 7.32 19.75 -6.99
C THR A 442 7.65 18.39 -6.37
N ASN A 443 8.51 17.64 -7.03
CA ASN A 443 9.02 16.36 -6.57
C ASN A 443 10.27 16.55 -5.75
#